data_1c7a486811819f06e835b7ae83770ad2
#
_entry.id   1c7a486811819f06e835b7ae83770ad2
#
_cell.length_a   1.000
_cell.length_b   1.000
_cell.length_c   1.000
_cell.angle_alpha   90.00
_cell.angle_beta   90.00
_cell.angle_gamma   90.00
#
_symmetry.space_group_name_H-M   'P 1'
#
loop_
_entity.id
_entity.type
_entity.pdbx_description
1 polymer ?
#
loop_
_entity_poly.entity_id
_entity_poly.type
_entity_poly.pdbx_seq_one_letter_code
_entity_poly.pdbx_strand_id
1 'polypeptide(L)'
;GLGDVYKRQDPYMVGCAIGSGIGSLQAMERETQKLYEKGPNRVNPLLVPLMICNMAAGNVSIQFGLKGKSINDVTACATGTNTIGEAYRSIQYGEADVMVAGGTEGSVCPIGIAGFTALTALSTVDDPAKCSLPFDKNRSGFVMGEGAGVVILEELEHAKARGAKIYAEVVGYG
;
A
#
# COMPACT_ATOMS: atom_id res chain seq x y z
N GLY A 1 19.23 7.05 0.37
CA GLY A 1 18.22 6.07 0.79
C GLY A 1 17.39 6.58 1.97
N LEU A 2 16.37 5.81 2.39
CA LEU A 2 15.50 6.15 3.54
C LEU A 2 16.28 6.55 4.80
N GLY A 3 17.46 5.92 5.05
CA GLY A 3 18.31 6.24 6.20
C GLY A 3 18.86 7.68 6.23
N ASP A 4 18.93 8.34 5.11
CA ASP A 4 19.35 9.75 5.03
C ASP A 4 18.15 10.69 5.25
N VAL A 5 16.99 10.30 4.74
CA VAL A 5 15.76 11.10 4.84
C VAL A 5 15.31 11.29 6.29
N TYR A 6 15.34 10.26 7.14
CA TYR A 6 14.80 10.40 8.50
C TYR A 6 15.83 10.85 9.56
N LYS A 7 17.15 10.76 9.29
CA LYS A 7 18.19 11.13 10.27
C LYS A 7 18.57 12.60 10.26
N ARG A 8 18.29 13.31 9.17
CA ARG A 8 18.72 14.70 8.95
C ARG A 8 17.57 15.69 8.79
N GLN A 9 16.31 15.18 8.87
CA GLN A 9 15.11 15.95 8.66
C GLN A 9 14.38 16.21 9.97
N ASP A 10 13.52 17.22 10.01
CA ASP A 10 12.54 17.35 11.08
C ASP A 10 11.53 16.17 10.96
N PRO A 11 11.50 15.24 11.92
CA PRO A 11 10.63 14.08 11.84
C PRO A 11 9.14 14.45 11.80
N TYR A 12 8.76 15.64 12.25
CA TYR A 12 7.39 16.14 12.20
C TYR A 12 6.97 16.58 10.79
N MET A 13 7.94 16.89 9.92
CA MET A 13 7.71 17.25 8.52
C MET A 13 7.93 16.05 7.57
N VAL A 14 8.14 14.85 8.10
CA VAL A 14 8.26 13.62 7.31
C VAL A 14 7.06 12.72 7.59
N GLY A 15 6.22 12.52 6.58
CA GLY A 15 5.01 11.71 6.66
C GLY A 15 5.09 10.40 5.88
N CYS A 16 4.03 9.61 6.01
CA CYS A 16 3.87 8.33 5.33
C CYS A 16 2.44 8.15 4.80
N ALA A 17 2.32 7.81 3.52
CA ALA A 17 1.06 7.49 2.87
C ALA A 17 1.23 6.17 2.08
N ILE A 18 0.98 5.04 2.73
CA ILE A 18 1.03 3.73 2.08
C ILE A 18 -0.33 3.06 2.24
N GLY A 19 -0.99 2.85 1.12
CA GLY A 19 -2.32 2.30 1.07
C GLY A 19 -2.35 0.78 0.83
N SER A 20 -3.37 0.14 1.39
CA SER A 20 -3.81 -1.22 1.06
C SER A 20 -5.31 -1.18 0.81
N GLY A 21 -5.77 -1.84 -0.25
CA GLY A 21 -7.19 -1.85 -0.61
C GLY A 21 -8.04 -2.74 0.29
N ILE A 22 -7.45 -3.78 0.87
CA ILE A 22 -8.18 -4.83 1.61
C ILE A 22 -7.61 -5.05 3.01
N GLY A 23 -6.35 -4.74 3.25
CA GLY A 23 -5.64 -5.16 4.44
C GLY A 23 -5.23 -6.64 4.38
N SER A 24 -5.09 -7.32 5.51
CA SER A 24 -4.64 -8.71 5.51
C SER A 24 -5.80 -9.70 5.52
N LEU A 25 -6.24 -10.14 4.32
CA LEU A 25 -7.18 -11.25 4.18
C LEU A 25 -6.62 -12.55 4.76
N GLN A 26 -5.33 -12.79 4.63
CA GLN A 26 -4.68 -13.99 5.18
C GLN A 26 -4.77 -14.04 6.71
N ALA A 27 -4.61 -12.89 7.40
CA ALA A 27 -4.79 -12.83 8.84
C ALA A 27 -6.25 -13.11 9.23
N MET A 28 -7.20 -12.50 8.51
CA MET A 28 -8.63 -12.71 8.73
C MET A 28 -9.02 -14.16 8.55
N GLU A 29 -8.63 -14.78 7.44
CA GLU A 29 -8.94 -16.18 7.15
C GLU A 29 -8.40 -17.11 8.24
N ARG A 30 -7.10 -17.00 8.56
CA ARG A 30 -6.46 -17.82 9.59
C ARG A 30 -7.09 -17.68 10.96
N GLU A 31 -7.38 -16.47 11.38
CA GLU A 31 -7.92 -16.23 12.73
C GLU A 31 -9.42 -16.55 12.80
N THR A 32 -10.16 -16.44 11.69
CA THR A 32 -11.55 -16.90 11.58
C THR A 32 -11.63 -18.41 11.68
N GLN A 33 -10.73 -19.13 11.04
CA GLN A 33 -10.64 -20.59 11.18
C GLN A 33 -10.37 -20.99 12.65
N LYS A 34 -9.41 -20.32 13.33
CA LYS A 34 -9.15 -20.58 14.76
C LYS A 34 -10.36 -20.29 15.64
N LEU A 35 -11.11 -19.23 15.33
CA LEU A 35 -12.33 -18.88 16.06
C LEU A 35 -13.34 -20.03 16.02
N TYR A 36 -13.58 -20.60 14.84
CA TYR A 36 -14.55 -21.70 14.68
C TYR A 36 -14.05 -23.04 15.24
N GLU A 37 -12.77 -23.33 15.10
CA GLU A 37 -12.20 -24.61 15.58
C GLU A 37 -11.90 -24.61 17.09
N LYS A 38 -11.49 -23.48 17.68
CA LYS A 38 -10.87 -23.44 19.02
C LYS A 38 -11.49 -22.40 19.95
N GLY A 39 -12.48 -21.65 19.47
CA GLY A 39 -13.18 -20.63 20.23
C GLY A 39 -12.46 -19.28 20.33
N PRO A 40 -13.15 -18.25 20.86
CA PRO A 40 -12.71 -16.86 20.81
C PRO A 40 -11.39 -16.60 21.57
N ASN A 41 -11.13 -17.36 22.62
CA ASN A 41 -9.91 -17.20 23.44
C ASN A 41 -8.61 -17.65 22.72
N ARG A 42 -8.70 -18.22 21.54
CA ARG A 42 -7.57 -18.69 20.74
C ARG A 42 -7.27 -17.78 19.53
N VAL A 43 -8.10 -16.78 19.28
CA VAL A 43 -7.84 -15.75 18.29
C VAL A 43 -6.64 -14.90 18.72
N ASN A 44 -5.78 -14.53 17.78
CA ASN A 44 -4.61 -13.72 18.04
C ASN A 44 -5.03 -12.34 18.62
N PRO A 45 -4.56 -11.93 19.80
CA PRO A 45 -4.88 -10.61 20.36
C PRO A 45 -4.42 -9.44 19.48
N LEU A 46 -3.48 -9.67 18.58
CA LEU A 46 -3.02 -8.67 17.60
C LEU A 46 -3.78 -8.74 16.26
N LEU A 47 -4.89 -9.49 16.18
CA LEU A 47 -5.64 -9.61 14.92
C LEU A 47 -5.98 -8.23 14.32
N VAL A 48 -6.51 -7.33 15.13
CA VAL A 48 -6.93 -6.00 14.62
C VAL A 48 -5.77 -5.24 13.99
N PRO A 49 -4.64 -4.99 14.67
CA PRO A 49 -3.50 -4.32 14.04
C PRO A 49 -2.85 -5.12 12.90
N LEU A 50 -3.05 -6.44 12.83
CA LEU A 50 -2.54 -7.24 11.72
C LEU A 50 -3.40 -7.13 10.45
N MET A 51 -4.69 -6.81 10.58
CA MET A 51 -5.63 -6.86 9.45
C MET A 51 -5.98 -5.49 8.85
N ILE A 52 -5.88 -4.40 9.62
CA ILE A 52 -6.35 -3.08 9.16
C ILE A 52 -5.42 -2.47 8.10
N CYS A 53 -6.03 -1.80 7.12
CA CYS A 53 -5.36 -1.32 5.92
C CYS A 53 -4.26 -0.27 6.19
N ASN A 54 -4.39 0.53 7.26
CA ASN A 54 -3.45 1.62 7.55
C ASN A 54 -2.15 1.17 8.22
N MET A 55 -1.99 -0.11 8.55
CA MET A 55 -0.81 -0.58 9.27
C MET A 55 0.46 -0.66 8.42
N ALA A 56 0.35 -0.65 7.10
CA ALA A 56 1.53 -0.48 6.24
C ALA A 56 2.19 0.89 6.51
N ALA A 57 1.42 1.98 6.45
CA ALA A 57 1.90 3.32 6.80
C ALA A 57 2.32 3.42 8.28
N GLY A 58 1.52 2.84 9.19
CA GLY A 58 1.81 2.83 10.63
C GLY A 58 3.13 2.15 10.96
N ASN A 59 3.39 0.95 10.43
CA ASN A 59 4.63 0.21 10.67
C ASN A 59 5.85 0.94 10.10
N VAL A 60 5.75 1.52 8.91
CA VAL A 60 6.83 2.33 8.31
C VAL A 60 7.10 3.56 9.17
N SER A 61 6.06 4.26 9.62
CA SER A 61 6.21 5.43 10.50
C SER A 61 6.88 5.07 11.82
N ILE A 62 6.49 3.97 12.47
CA ILE A 62 7.12 3.50 13.71
C ILE A 62 8.58 3.10 13.46
N GLN A 63 8.84 2.31 12.43
CA GLN A 63 10.17 1.80 12.11
C GLN A 63 11.19 2.91 11.85
N PHE A 64 10.77 3.98 11.20
CA PHE A 64 11.65 5.08 10.81
C PHE A 64 11.49 6.34 11.68
N GLY A 65 10.61 6.30 12.69
CA GLY A 65 10.38 7.43 13.59
C GLY A 65 9.76 8.64 12.91
N LEU A 66 8.94 8.42 11.87
CA LEU A 66 8.25 9.49 11.15
C LEU A 66 7.09 9.99 11.99
N LYS A 67 7.03 11.30 12.23
CA LYS A 67 6.06 11.93 13.13
C LYS A 67 5.11 12.89 12.41
N GLY A 68 5.28 13.04 11.10
CA GLY A 68 4.37 13.77 10.25
C GLY A 68 3.09 12.99 9.98
N LYS A 69 2.33 13.45 9.00
CA LYS A 69 1.06 12.86 8.59
C LYS A 69 1.22 11.37 8.23
N SER A 70 0.43 10.50 8.85
CA SER A 70 0.39 9.07 8.52
C SER A 70 -1.02 8.70 8.08
N ILE A 71 -1.19 8.39 6.80
CA ILE A 71 -2.51 8.16 6.19
C ILE A 71 -2.52 6.91 5.34
N ASN A 72 -3.73 6.42 5.12
CA ASN A 72 -4.04 5.37 4.17
C ASN A 72 -5.37 5.72 3.49
N ASP A 73 -5.32 5.90 2.18
CA ASP A 73 -6.52 5.97 1.36
C ASP A 73 -6.91 4.57 0.93
N VAL A 74 -8.20 4.30 0.81
CA VAL A 74 -8.72 3.03 0.32
C VAL A 74 -9.63 3.29 -0.86
N THR A 75 -9.12 3.07 -2.06
CA THR A 75 -9.84 3.23 -3.32
C THR A 75 -9.66 2.01 -4.22
N ALA A 76 -9.71 0.82 -3.61
CA ALA A 76 -9.54 -0.47 -4.28
C ALA A 76 -8.25 -0.50 -5.12
N CYS A 77 -8.31 -0.83 -6.40
CA CYS A 77 -7.16 -0.92 -7.30
C CYS A 77 -6.42 0.42 -7.51
N ALA A 78 -7.09 1.55 -7.27
CA ALA A 78 -6.52 2.89 -7.39
C ALA A 78 -5.82 3.38 -6.11
N THR A 79 -5.85 2.61 -5.01
CA THR A 79 -5.31 2.99 -3.70
C THR A 79 -3.87 3.53 -3.78
N GLY A 80 -2.97 2.83 -4.48
CA GLY A 80 -1.58 3.27 -4.61
C GLY A 80 -1.44 4.61 -5.34
N THR A 81 -2.26 4.85 -6.37
CA THR A 81 -2.29 6.13 -7.09
C THR A 81 -2.81 7.24 -6.20
N ASN A 82 -3.91 6.99 -5.47
CA ASN A 82 -4.52 7.98 -4.58
C ASN A 82 -3.56 8.35 -3.43
N THR A 83 -2.93 7.38 -2.77
CA THR A 83 -1.98 7.67 -1.69
C THR A 83 -0.78 8.49 -2.16
N ILE A 84 -0.26 8.24 -3.37
CA ILE A 84 0.81 9.06 -3.96
C ILE A 84 0.28 10.48 -4.26
N GLY A 85 -0.94 10.60 -4.78
CA GLY A 85 -1.57 11.88 -5.06
C GLY A 85 -1.83 12.72 -3.80
N GLU A 86 -2.33 12.11 -2.72
CA GLU A 86 -2.56 12.79 -1.45
C GLU A 86 -1.24 13.16 -0.75
N ALA A 87 -0.21 12.33 -0.90
CA ALA A 87 1.14 12.68 -0.45
C ALA A 87 1.71 13.90 -1.20
N TYR A 88 1.52 13.94 -2.53
CA TYR A 88 1.87 15.11 -3.35
C TYR A 88 1.13 16.37 -2.88
N ARG A 89 -0.18 16.27 -2.61
CA ARG A 89 -0.98 17.38 -2.08
C ARG A 89 -0.49 17.84 -0.71
N SER A 90 -0.14 16.92 0.18
CA SER A 90 0.39 17.25 1.50
C SER A 90 1.67 18.10 1.41
N ILE A 91 2.57 17.76 0.48
CA ILE A 91 3.78 18.57 0.23
C ILE A 91 3.42 19.91 -0.42
N GLN A 92 2.53 19.90 -1.42
CA GLN A 92 2.11 21.13 -2.11
C GLN A 92 1.48 22.16 -1.16
N TYR A 93 0.76 21.69 -0.13
CA TYR A 93 0.13 22.57 0.87
C TYR A 93 1.05 22.89 2.06
N GLY A 94 2.30 22.42 2.07
CA GLY A 94 3.25 22.68 3.16
C GLY A 94 2.97 21.91 4.45
N GLU A 95 2.21 20.82 4.38
CA GLU A 95 1.93 19.96 5.53
C GLU A 95 3.09 18.99 5.81
N ALA A 96 3.95 18.74 4.82
CA ALA A 96 5.14 17.91 4.93
C ALA A 96 6.21 18.37 3.93
N ASP A 97 7.47 18.19 4.30
CA ASP A 97 8.61 18.36 3.37
C ASP A 97 8.89 17.07 2.62
N VAL A 98 8.63 15.92 3.24
CA VAL A 98 8.89 14.59 2.69
C VAL A 98 7.72 13.65 2.99
N MET A 99 7.32 12.87 1.99
CA MET A 99 6.32 11.81 2.15
C MET A 99 6.84 10.50 1.58
N VAL A 100 6.79 9.44 2.39
CA VAL A 100 6.95 8.04 1.93
C VAL A 100 5.59 7.60 1.42
N ALA A 101 5.44 7.41 0.10
CA ALA A 101 4.13 7.21 -0.51
C ALA A 101 4.08 5.99 -1.42
N GLY A 102 2.95 5.29 -1.44
CA GLY A 102 2.77 4.13 -2.32
C GLY A 102 1.60 3.25 -1.97
N GLY A 103 1.66 2.02 -2.46
CA GLY A 103 0.65 0.99 -2.21
C GLY A 103 1.26 -0.38 -1.99
N THR A 104 0.51 -1.21 -1.30
CA THR A 104 0.86 -2.61 -1.05
C THR A 104 -0.39 -3.47 -0.99
N GLU A 105 -0.31 -4.69 -1.52
CA GLU A 105 -1.39 -5.67 -1.39
C GLU A 105 -0.82 -7.09 -1.33
N GLY A 106 -1.38 -7.92 -0.44
CA GLY A 106 -1.01 -9.33 -0.29
C GLY A 106 -2.26 -10.16 -0.03
N SER A 107 -3.10 -10.33 -1.04
CA SER A 107 -4.42 -10.96 -0.93
C SER A 107 -4.56 -12.27 -1.69
N VAL A 108 -3.45 -12.88 -2.14
CA VAL A 108 -3.44 -14.20 -2.78
C VAL A 108 -3.55 -15.28 -1.71
N CYS A 109 -4.79 -15.55 -1.31
CA CYS A 109 -5.15 -16.59 -0.34
C CYS A 109 -6.50 -17.20 -0.72
N PRO A 110 -6.90 -18.35 -0.15
CA PRO A 110 -8.14 -19.04 -0.50
C PRO A 110 -9.38 -18.14 -0.54
N ILE A 111 -9.62 -17.33 0.48
CA ILE A 111 -10.79 -16.44 0.50
C ILE A 111 -10.68 -15.31 -0.55
N GLY A 112 -9.49 -14.78 -0.80
CA GLY A 112 -9.26 -13.79 -1.83
C GLY A 112 -9.55 -14.34 -3.23
N ILE A 113 -9.00 -15.50 -3.53
CA ILE A 113 -9.25 -16.22 -4.80
C ILE A 113 -10.74 -16.55 -4.94
N ALA A 114 -11.38 -17.10 -3.90
CA ALA A 114 -12.79 -17.44 -3.92
C ALA A 114 -13.68 -16.22 -4.19
N GLY A 115 -13.38 -15.07 -3.56
CA GLY A 115 -14.13 -13.83 -3.76
C GLY A 115 -14.09 -13.35 -5.23
N PHE A 116 -12.90 -13.30 -5.82
CA PHE A 116 -12.76 -12.90 -7.23
C PHE A 116 -13.26 -13.96 -8.22
N THR A 117 -13.19 -15.25 -7.85
CA THR A 117 -13.81 -16.34 -8.64
C THR A 117 -15.33 -16.18 -8.66
N ALA A 118 -15.96 -15.89 -7.51
CA ALA A 118 -17.40 -15.67 -7.43
C ALA A 118 -17.88 -14.49 -8.27
N LEU A 119 -17.02 -13.49 -8.46
CA LEU A 119 -17.26 -12.36 -9.37
C LEU A 119 -17.02 -12.71 -10.85
N THR A 120 -16.61 -13.94 -11.17
CA THR A 120 -16.19 -14.34 -12.53
C THR A 120 -15.10 -13.43 -13.11
N ALA A 121 -14.25 -12.86 -12.28
CA ALA A 121 -13.28 -11.85 -12.67
C ALA A 121 -11.89 -12.44 -13.00
N LEU A 122 -11.59 -13.65 -12.53
CA LEU A 122 -10.30 -14.29 -12.76
C LEU A 122 -10.23 -15.00 -14.11
N SER A 123 -9.04 -15.00 -14.71
CA SER A 123 -8.76 -15.79 -15.89
C SER A 123 -8.90 -17.29 -15.58
N THR A 124 -9.54 -18.02 -16.49
CA THR A 124 -9.72 -19.48 -16.43
C THR A 124 -8.79 -20.22 -17.40
N VAL A 125 -7.81 -19.50 -17.97
CA VAL A 125 -6.85 -20.07 -18.94
C VAL A 125 -5.67 -20.66 -18.17
N ASP A 126 -5.42 -21.96 -18.39
CA ASP A 126 -4.35 -22.70 -17.72
C ASP A 126 -2.94 -22.44 -18.28
N ASP A 127 -2.83 -21.81 -19.47
CA ASP A 127 -1.55 -21.47 -20.08
C ASP A 127 -1.00 -20.16 -19.46
N PRO A 128 0.09 -20.20 -18.67
CA PRO A 128 0.67 -19.00 -18.05
C PRO A 128 1.04 -17.88 -19.04
N ALA A 129 1.35 -18.23 -20.31
CA ALA A 129 1.67 -17.26 -21.33
C ALA A 129 0.44 -16.54 -21.89
N LYS A 130 -0.77 -17.04 -21.62
CA LYS A 130 -2.05 -16.54 -22.14
C LYS A 130 -3.07 -16.19 -21.07
N CYS A 131 -2.76 -16.41 -19.80
CA CYS A 131 -3.72 -16.16 -18.72
C CYS A 131 -3.88 -14.66 -18.40
N SER A 132 -2.88 -13.83 -18.67
CA SER A 132 -2.92 -12.38 -18.44
C SER A 132 -2.70 -11.65 -19.77
N LEU A 133 -3.78 -11.15 -20.34
CA LEU A 133 -3.80 -10.50 -21.67
C LEU A 133 -4.45 -9.10 -21.57
N PRO A 134 -3.78 -8.12 -20.94
CA PRO A 134 -4.34 -6.77 -20.82
C PRO A 134 -4.68 -6.18 -22.19
N PHE A 135 -5.90 -5.63 -22.30
CA PHE A 135 -6.45 -5.02 -23.49
C PHE A 135 -6.71 -5.94 -24.69
N ASP A 136 -6.29 -7.22 -24.66
CA ASP A 136 -6.54 -8.17 -25.74
C ASP A 136 -8.04 -8.53 -25.83
N LYS A 137 -8.54 -8.74 -27.07
CA LYS A 137 -9.94 -9.12 -27.29
C LYS A 137 -10.27 -10.53 -26.74
N ASN A 138 -9.27 -11.40 -26.61
CA ASN A 138 -9.43 -12.77 -26.13
C ASN A 138 -9.18 -12.89 -24.62
N ARG A 139 -9.00 -11.79 -23.88
CA ARG A 139 -8.81 -11.82 -22.42
C ARG A 139 -10.01 -12.47 -21.74
N SER A 140 -9.75 -13.28 -20.74
CA SER A 140 -10.77 -14.04 -19.99
C SER A 140 -10.93 -13.59 -18.53
N GLY A 141 -10.16 -12.65 -18.09
CA GLY A 141 -10.11 -12.18 -16.72
C GLY A 141 -8.71 -11.73 -16.34
N PHE A 142 -8.48 -11.45 -15.08
CA PHE A 142 -7.15 -11.09 -14.58
C PHE A 142 -6.53 -12.21 -13.75
N VAL A 143 -5.23 -12.11 -13.50
CA VAL A 143 -4.47 -12.96 -12.59
C VAL A 143 -4.13 -12.13 -11.36
N MET A 144 -4.46 -12.65 -10.16
CA MET A 144 -4.13 -11.98 -8.90
C MET A 144 -2.61 -11.90 -8.72
N GLY A 145 -2.13 -10.79 -8.23
CA GLY A 145 -0.74 -10.57 -7.85
C GLY A 145 -0.63 -9.99 -6.46
N GLU A 146 0.56 -10.04 -5.91
CA GLU A 146 0.95 -9.41 -4.65
C GLU A 146 2.16 -8.52 -4.87
N GLY A 147 2.27 -7.46 -4.09
CA GLY A 147 3.43 -6.60 -4.19
C GLY A 147 3.31 -5.32 -3.39
N ALA A 148 4.40 -4.57 -3.38
CA ALA A 148 4.47 -3.23 -2.82
C ALA A 148 5.33 -2.34 -3.74
N GLY A 149 4.86 -1.12 -3.95
CA GLY A 149 5.61 -0.09 -4.65
C GLY A 149 5.58 1.20 -3.84
N VAL A 150 6.74 1.76 -3.55
CA VAL A 150 6.89 2.96 -2.71
C VAL A 150 7.84 3.94 -3.37
N VAL A 151 7.47 5.21 -3.35
CA VAL A 151 8.30 6.33 -3.77
C VAL A 151 8.50 7.29 -2.60
N ILE A 152 9.59 8.06 -2.65
CA ILE A 152 9.82 9.18 -1.74
C ILE A 152 9.50 10.45 -2.52
N LEU A 153 8.48 11.16 -2.08
CA LEU A 153 8.17 12.51 -2.55
C LEU A 153 8.81 13.52 -1.61
N GLU A 154 9.36 14.57 -2.18
CA GLU A 154 10.07 15.58 -1.41
C GLU A 154 9.86 16.97 -2.05
N GLU A 155 9.74 17.98 -1.23
CA GLU A 155 9.67 19.36 -1.70
C GLU A 155 10.94 19.71 -2.49
N LEU A 156 10.80 20.41 -3.60
CA LEU A 156 11.87 20.59 -4.59
C LEU A 156 13.09 21.33 -4.03
N GLU A 157 12.87 22.45 -3.34
CA GLU A 157 13.98 23.24 -2.81
C GLU A 157 14.65 22.55 -1.62
N HIS A 158 13.86 21.83 -0.82
CA HIS A 158 14.37 20.97 0.24
C HIS A 158 15.28 19.86 -0.33
N ALA A 159 14.87 19.20 -1.40
CA ALA A 159 15.67 18.18 -2.08
C ALA A 159 16.97 18.76 -2.67
N LYS A 160 16.91 19.92 -3.30
CA LYS A 160 18.09 20.63 -3.85
C LYS A 160 19.06 21.06 -2.74
N ALA A 161 18.56 21.59 -1.65
CA ALA A 161 19.40 22.09 -0.54
C ALA A 161 20.28 20.98 0.08
N ARG A 162 19.79 19.72 0.11
CA ARG A 162 20.59 18.59 0.59
C ARG A 162 21.35 17.82 -0.50
N GLY A 163 21.29 18.28 -1.76
CA GLY A 163 21.94 17.62 -2.89
C GLY A 163 21.34 16.26 -3.26
N ALA A 164 20.03 16.12 -3.11
CA ALA A 164 19.35 14.88 -3.43
C ALA A 164 19.42 14.53 -4.92
N LYS A 165 19.48 13.25 -5.25
CA LYS A 165 19.27 12.80 -6.62
C LYS A 165 17.79 12.86 -6.95
N ILE A 166 17.40 13.77 -7.82
CA ILE A 166 16.03 13.91 -8.29
C ILE A 166 15.86 13.06 -9.55
N TYR A 167 14.85 12.18 -9.55
CA TYR A 167 14.55 11.30 -10.69
C TYR A 167 13.51 11.90 -11.63
N ALA A 168 12.51 12.56 -11.06
CA ALA A 168 11.42 13.19 -11.78
C ALA A 168 10.74 14.23 -10.90
N GLU A 169 9.95 15.11 -11.49
CA GLU A 169 9.03 16.02 -10.82
C GLU A 169 7.60 15.54 -11.00
N VAL A 170 6.82 15.50 -9.91
CA VAL A 170 5.38 15.25 -9.97
C VAL A 170 4.69 16.59 -10.19
N VAL A 171 4.09 16.77 -11.36
CA VAL A 171 3.51 18.05 -11.78
C VAL A 171 1.99 18.10 -11.69
N GLY A 172 1.34 16.98 -11.40
CA GLY A 172 -0.11 16.91 -11.29
C GLY A 172 -0.62 15.58 -10.78
N TYR A 173 -1.85 15.63 -10.29
CA TYR A 173 -2.63 14.50 -9.80
C TYR A 173 -4.11 14.79 -10.04
N GLY A 174 -4.85 13.82 -10.60
CA GLY A 174 -6.28 13.89 -10.87
C GLY A 174 -6.97 12.55 -10.77
#